data_1e06e629c7a18df6bd867fb0617b285d
#
_entry.id   1e06e629c7a18df6bd867fb0617b285d
#
_cell.length_a   1.000
_cell.length_b   1.000
_cell.length_c   1.000
_cell.angle_alpha   90.00
_cell.angle_beta   90.00
_cell.angle_gamma   90.00
#
_symmetry.space_group_name_H-M   'P 1'
#
loop_
_entity.id
_entity.type
_entity.pdbx_description
1 polymer ?
#
loop_
_entity_poly.entity_id
_entity_poly.type
_entity_poly.pdbx_seq_one_letter_code
_entity_poly.pdbx_strand_id
1 'polypeptide(L)'
;MSEFVSGDRLVVVTGVDERLGYATALRFAADGASLIVHTQDQQRGERTLDRLVADGIDPRRVRAVTADFRRLAEVDALATRLRAELPTLDVLVNAAAVAGPLGRVHTEDGFELTFQVNYLAPQRLTMALTDALAAAHGRVVNVTSKMHVGGNIDYSDLDRKRGVFTPTVLYAQSKLALTMFTRSLAETGPGGLTAVSVHPADFEIDMPRQRSHAEALLDEPAAVIAALCAPENAVVDGGYYVGTELAYPAGLVRNSRARARLASWSNELLVAA
;
A
#
# COMPACT_ATOMS: atom_id res chain seq x y z
N MET A 1 5.71 11.15 -23.27
CA MET A 1 4.89 11.16 -22.04
C MET A 1 3.44 11.15 -22.49
N SER A 2 2.69 10.08 -22.26
CA SER A 2 1.24 10.11 -22.50
C SER A 2 0.63 10.98 -21.40
N GLU A 3 0.13 12.15 -21.75
CA GLU A 3 -0.69 12.94 -20.85
C GLU A 3 -1.97 12.16 -20.60
N PHE A 4 -2.34 11.95 -19.33
CA PHE A 4 -3.63 11.43 -18.98
C PHE A 4 -4.74 12.37 -19.46
N VAL A 5 -5.94 11.85 -19.65
CA VAL A 5 -7.09 12.65 -20.06
C VAL A 5 -7.34 13.71 -18.97
N SER A 6 -7.33 14.98 -19.38
CA SER A 6 -7.50 16.10 -18.45
C SER A 6 -8.87 16.04 -17.77
N GLY A 7 -8.87 16.15 -16.45
CA GLY A 7 -10.09 16.10 -15.62
C GLY A 7 -10.46 14.71 -15.07
N ASP A 8 -9.71 13.67 -15.44
CA ASP A 8 -9.91 12.35 -14.85
C ASP A 8 -9.32 12.31 -13.43
N ARG A 9 -9.95 11.52 -12.57
CA ARG A 9 -9.41 11.17 -11.27
C ARG A 9 -8.16 10.32 -11.44
N LEU A 10 -7.03 10.75 -10.89
CA LEU A 10 -5.76 10.05 -11.00
C LEU A 10 -5.52 9.14 -9.79
N VAL A 11 -5.31 7.87 -10.06
CA VAL A 11 -5.13 6.84 -9.03
C VAL A 11 -3.81 6.11 -9.21
N VAL A 12 -3.01 6.02 -8.16
CA VAL A 12 -1.84 5.15 -8.09
C VAL A 12 -2.20 3.91 -7.27
N VAL A 13 -2.01 2.71 -7.85
CA VAL A 13 -2.22 1.43 -7.15
C VAL A 13 -0.92 0.65 -7.14
N THR A 14 -0.43 0.24 -5.97
CA THR A 14 0.78 -0.59 -5.86
C THR A 14 0.46 -2.07 -5.83
N GLY A 15 1.36 -2.92 -6.41
CA GLY A 15 1.21 -4.38 -6.44
C GLY A 15 0.11 -4.87 -7.37
N VAL A 16 -0.03 -4.26 -8.55
CA VAL A 16 -1.08 -4.63 -9.53
C VAL A 16 -0.74 -5.93 -10.27
N ASP A 17 0.47 -6.41 -10.19
CA ASP A 17 0.87 -7.76 -10.61
C ASP A 17 0.36 -8.87 -9.67
N GLU A 18 -0.16 -8.49 -8.50
CA GLU A 18 -0.82 -9.36 -7.53
C GLU A 18 -2.34 -9.25 -7.63
N ARG A 19 -3.04 -10.29 -7.20
CA ARG A 19 -4.47 -10.48 -7.41
C ARG A 19 -5.35 -9.31 -6.91
N LEU A 20 -5.16 -8.86 -5.65
CA LEU A 20 -5.98 -7.78 -5.08
C LEU A 20 -5.70 -6.44 -5.74
N GLY A 21 -4.42 -6.13 -6.00
CA GLY A 21 -4.03 -4.91 -6.72
C GLY A 21 -4.64 -4.86 -8.12
N TYR A 22 -4.64 -6.00 -8.82
CA TYR A 22 -5.24 -6.14 -10.15
C TYR A 22 -6.76 -5.88 -10.13
N ALA A 23 -7.49 -6.57 -9.26
CA ALA A 23 -8.94 -6.36 -9.10
C ALA A 23 -9.26 -4.91 -8.71
N THR A 24 -8.44 -4.32 -7.84
CA THR A 24 -8.58 -2.91 -7.46
C THR A 24 -8.38 -1.97 -8.65
N ALA A 25 -7.37 -2.21 -9.50
CA ALA A 25 -7.14 -1.43 -10.70
C ALA A 25 -8.31 -1.53 -11.69
N LEU A 26 -8.84 -2.74 -11.92
CA LEU A 26 -10.03 -2.95 -12.76
C LEU A 26 -11.24 -2.17 -12.23
N ARG A 27 -11.45 -2.16 -10.92
CA ARG A 27 -12.55 -1.44 -10.30
C ARG A 27 -12.45 0.06 -10.53
N PHE A 28 -11.27 0.67 -10.30
CA PHE A 28 -11.06 2.10 -10.57
C PHE A 28 -11.20 2.45 -12.04
N ALA A 29 -10.75 1.57 -12.94
CA ALA A 29 -10.93 1.78 -14.38
C ALA A 29 -12.42 1.78 -14.77
N ALA A 30 -13.22 0.87 -14.20
CA ALA A 30 -14.66 0.83 -14.42
C ALA A 30 -15.36 2.12 -13.93
N ASP A 31 -14.82 2.75 -12.87
CA ASP A 31 -15.28 4.03 -12.35
C ASP A 31 -14.71 5.24 -13.15
N GLY A 32 -14.01 5.00 -14.27
CA GLY A 32 -13.49 6.02 -15.18
C GLY A 32 -12.21 6.72 -14.75
N ALA A 33 -11.46 6.17 -13.79
CA ALA A 33 -10.19 6.74 -13.35
C ALA A 33 -9.06 6.56 -14.37
N SER A 34 -8.09 7.47 -14.36
CA SER A 34 -6.77 7.29 -14.96
C SER A 34 -5.82 6.62 -13.97
N LEU A 35 -5.07 5.60 -14.40
CA LEU A 35 -4.34 4.70 -13.53
C LEU A 35 -2.83 4.75 -13.74
N ILE A 36 -2.10 4.84 -12.65
CA ILE A 36 -0.69 4.47 -12.57
C ILE A 36 -0.62 3.17 -11.78
N VAL A 37 -0.27 2.08 -12.45
CA VAL A 37 -0.19 0.76 -11.86
C VAL A 37 1.27 0.40 -11.57
N HIS A 38 1.58 0.13 -10.30
CA HIS A 38 2.92 -0.29 -9.91
C HIS A 38 3.03 -1.81 -9.89
N THR A 39 4.12 -2.31 -10.45
CA THR A 39 4.53 -3.71 -10.46
C THR A 39 5.99 -3.87 -10.06
N GLN A 40 6.38 -5.08 -9.68
CA GLN A 40 7.73 -5.33 -9.15
C GLN A 40 8.83 -5.08 -10.18
N ASP A 41 8.60 -5.41 -11.45
CA ASP A 41 9.59 -5.32 -12.54
C ASP A 41 8.93 -5.00 -13.88
N GLN A 42 9.76 -4.67 -14.89
CA GLN A 42 9.29 -4.29 -16.21
C GLN A 42 8.50 -5.41 -16.89
N GLN A 43 8.95 -6.66 -16.83
CA GLN A 43 8.28 -7.78 -17.48
C GLN A 43 6.88 -8.02 -16.90
N ARG A 44 6.74 -7.88 -15.57
CA ARG A 44 5.43 -7.92 -14.89
C ARG A 44 4.58 -6.73 -15.29
N GLY A 45 5.18 -5.54 -15.40
CA GLY A 45 4.50 -4.32 -15.86
C GLY A 45 3.89 -4.47 -17.24
N GLU A 46 4.65 -4.94 -18.21
CA GLU A 46 4.19 -5.18 -19.59
C GLU A 46 3.03 -6.19 -19.61
N ARG A 47 3.20 -7.36 -18.96
CA ARG A 47 2.13 -8.38 -18.88
C ARG A 47 0.87 -7.86 -18.18
N THR A 48 1.04 -7.04 -17.15
CA THR A 48 -0.10 -6.46 -16.42
C THR A 48 -0.86 -5.46 -17.30
N LEU A 49 -0.14 -4.60 -18.06
CA LEU A 49 -0.77 -3.69 -19.00
C LEU A 49 -1.53 -4.44 -20.11
N ASP A 50 -0.90 -5.44 -20.73
CA ASP A 50 -1.53 -6.25 -21.77
C ASP A 50 -2.83 -6.91 -21.25
N ARG A 51 -2.80 -7.41 -20.03
CA ARG A 51 -3.97 -8.03 -19.39
C ARG A 51 -5.05 -6.99 -19.10
N LEU A 52 -4.71 -5.83 -18.53
CA LEU A 52 -5.68 -4.75 -18.25
C LEU A 52 -6.36 -4.24 -19.52
N VAL A 53 -5.60 -4.09 -20.62
CA VAL A 53 -6.15 -3.70 -21.92
C VAL A 53 -7.05 -4.79 -22.49
N ALA A 54 -6.67 -6.07 -22.35
CA ALA A 54 -7.51 -7.21 -22.78
C ALA A 54 -8.83 -7.29 -21.98
N ASP A 55 -8.81 -6.87 -20.71
CA ASP A 55 -9.99 -6.77 -19.85
C ASP A 55 -10.81 -5.47 -20.09
N GLY A 56 -10.45 -4.68 -21.14
CA GLY A 56 -11.24 -3.55 -21.64
C GLY A 56 -10.83 -2.18 -21.12
N ILE A 57 -9.70 -2.04 -20.44
CA ILE A 57 -9.20 -0.72 -20.02
C ILE A 57 -8.61 0.03 -21.24
N ASP A 58 -9.00 1.29 -21.40
CA ASP A 58 -8.42 2.17 -22.42
C ASP A 58 -6.91 2.34 -22.16
N PRO A 59 -6.04 1.95 -23.11
CA PRO A 59 -4.58 2.06 -22.94
C PRO A 59 -4.09 3.50 -22.74
N ARG A 60 -4.89 4.52 -23.09
CA ARG A 60 -4.58 5.93 -22.82
C ARG A 60 -4.80 6.34 -21.37
N ARG A 61 -5.54 5.52 -20.60
CA ARG A 61 -5.90 5.76 -19.20
C ARG A 61 -5.07 4.94 -18.22
N VAL A 62 -4.14 4.12 -18.69
CA VAL A 62 -3.32 3.28 -17.81
C VAL A 62 -1.86 3.32 -18.23
N ARG A 63 -0.96 3.45 -17.27
CA ARG A 63 0.48 3.25 -17.47
C ARG A 63 1.09 2.47 -16.31
N ALA A 64 2.09 1.67 -16.60
CA ALA A 64 2.86 0.96 -15.58
C ALA A 64 4.06 1.77 -15.11
N VAL A 65 4.37 1.62 -13.83
CA VAL A 65 5.63 2.02 -13.22
C VAL A 65 6.19 0.83 -12.45
N THR A 66 7.49 0.74 -12.34
CA THR A 66 8.15 -0.42 -11.74
C THR A 66 9.10 0.00 -10.63
N ALA A 67 9.10 -0.77 -9.54
CA ALA A 67 10.10 -0.72 -8.48
C ALA A 67 10.02 -2.03 -7.66
N ASP A 68 11.15 -2.64 -7.41
CA ASP A 68 11.19 -3.75 -6.46
C ASP A 68 11.22 -3.20 -5.02
N PHE A 69 10.13 -3.36 -4.30
CA PHE A 69 10.02 -2.89 -2.90
C PHE A 69 10.97 -3.60 -1.94
N ARG A 70 11.70 -4.62 -2.40
CA ARG A 70 12.84 -5.22 -1.69
C ARG A 70 14.11 -4.39 -1.78
N ARG A 71 14.09 -3.28 -2.55
CA ARG A 71 15.20 -2.34 -2.76
C ARG A 71 14.72 -0.91 -2.56
N LEU A 72 15.07 -0.32 -1.44
CA LEU A 72 14.63 1.04 -1.11
C LEU A 72 15.10 2.09 -2.13
N ALA A 73 16.26 1.87 -2.73
CA ALA A 73 16.76 2.75 -3.80
C ALA A 73 15.82 2.79 -5.03
N GLU A 74 15.17 1.67 -5.39
CA GLU A 74 14.17 1.64 -6.46
C GLU A 74 12.88 2.34 -6.04
N VAL A 75 12.48 2.20 -4.77
CA VAL A 75 11.33 2.95 -4.19
C VAL A 75 11.57 4.44 -4.26
N ASP A 76 12.78 4.91 -3.93
CA ASP A 76 13.15 6.33 -3.98
C ASP A 76 13.19 6.87 -5.40
N ALA A 77 13.73 6.10 -6.33
CA ALA A 77 13.74 6.46 -7.75
C ALA A 77 12.31 6.62 -8.27
N LEU A 78 11.43 5.66 -7.96
CA LEU A 78 10.00 5.73 -8.29
C LEU A 78 9.33 6.95 -7.64
N ALA A 79 9.54 7.15 -6.34
CA ALA A 79 8.96 8.25 -5.58
C ALA A 79 9.40 9.62 -6.13
N THR A 80 10.70 9.77 -6.45
CA THR A 80 11.26 10.98 -7.04
C THR A 80 10.65 11.26 -8.42
N ARG A 81 10.54 10.23 -9.25
CA ARG A 81 9.92 10.32 -10.57
C ARG A 81 8.45 10.73 -10.47
N LEU A 82 7.65 10.04 -9.66
CA LEU A 82 6.23 10.35 -9.51
C LEU A 82 6.01 11.75 -8.93
N ARG A 83 6.82 12.18 -7.95
CA ARG A 83 6.75 13.53 -7.40
C ARG A 83 7.04 14.61 -8.46
N ALA A 84 7.96 14.35 -9.38
CA ALA A 84 8.28 15.29 -10.46
C ALA A 84 7.21 15.32 -11.56
N GLU A 85 6.52 14.21 -11.80
CA GLU A 85 5.52 14.06 -12.86
C GLU A 85 4.10 14.45 -12.41
N LEU A 86 3.79 14.37 -11.11
CA LEU A 86 2.44 14.50 -10.58
C LEU A 86 2.30 15.77 -9.71
N PRO A 87 1.79 16.87 -10.25
CA PRO A 87 1.47 18.04 -9.45
C PRO A 87 0.29 17.81 -8.50
N THR A 88 -0.60 16.90 -8.87
CA THR A 88 -1.76 16.45 -8.06
C THR A 88 -1.93 14.94 -8.15
N LEU A 89 -2.45 14.33 -7.09
CA LEU A 89 -2.78 12.91 -7.02
C LEU A 89 -4.04 12.72 -6.17
N ASP A 90 -5.09 12.17 -6.76
CA ASP A 90 -6.35 11.99 -6.05
C ASP A 90 -6.34 10.79 -5.10
N VAL A 91 -5.68 9.70 -5.49
CA VAL A 91 -5.66 8.48 -4.67
C VAL A 91 -4.33 7.74 -4.78
N LEU A 92 -3.81 7.34 -3.62
CA LEU A 92 -2.75 6.34 -3.50
C LEU A 92 -3.28 5.12 -2.75
N VAL A 93 -3.29 3.95 -3.42
CA VAL A 93 -3.60 2.66 -2.79
C VAL A 93 -2.32 1.87 -2.58
N ASN A 94 -1.90 1.69 -1.35
CA ASN A 94 -0.80 0.81 -0.99
C ASN A 94 -1.32 -0.62 -0.79
N ALA A 95 -1.37 -1.39 -1.89
CA ALA A 95 -1.85 -2.77 -1.90
C ALA A 95 -0.72 -3.81 -2.04
N ALA A 96 0.47 -3.41 -2.50
CA ALA A 96 1.63 -4.30 -2.56
C ALA A 96 1.94 -4.92 -1.19
N ALA A 97 2.06 -6.23 -1.12
CA ALA A 97 2.37 -6.94 0.12
C ALA A 97 2.92 -8.34 -0.14
N VAL A 98 3.70 -8.85 0.80
CA VAL A 98 4.14 -10.25 0.86
C VAL A 98 3.66 -10.88 2.16
N ALA A 99 3.27 -12.16 2.11
CA ALA A 99 2.79 -12.90 3.29
C ALA A 99 3.91 -13.34 4.25
N GLY A 100 5.15 -13.18 3.82
CA GLY A 100 6.36 -13.64 4.49
C GLY A 100 6.82 -15.03 3.98
N PRO A 101 8.14 -15.20 3.83
CA PRO A 101 8.73 -16.46 3.42
C PRO A 101 8.69 -17.48 4.56
N LEU A 102 8.85 -18.79 4.24
CA LEU A 102 8.95 -19.85 5.25
C LEU A 102 10.24 -19.81 6.08
N GLY A 103 11.25 -19.06 5.62
CA GLY A 103 12.54 -18.86 6.29
C GLY A 103 12.88 -17.38 6.44
N ARG A 104 13.92 -17.07 7.25
CA ARG A 104 14.41 -15.70 7.38
C ARG A 104 15.00 -15.22 6.06
N VAL A 105 14.44 -14.14 5.54
CA VAL A 105 14.95 -13.45 4.36
C VAL A 105 15.12 -11.97 4.72
N HIS A 106 16.34 -11.46 4.48
CA HIS A 106 16.62 -10.05 4.57
C HIS A 106 16.81 -9.50 3.15
N THR A 107 16.42 -8.27 2.96
CA THR A 107 16.65 -7.54 1.71
C THR A 107 18.11 -7.12 1.58
N GLU A 108 18.50 -6.61 0.42
CA GLU A 108 19.82 -6.02 0.21
C GLU A 108 20.07 -4.81 1.12
N ASP A 109 18.99 -4.11 1.51
CA ASP A 109 19.04 -2.99 2.47
C ASP A 109 19.20 -3.46 3.93
N GLY A 110 19.23 -4.78 4.18
CA GLY A 110 19.46 -5.38 5.49
C GLY A 110 18.23 -5.53 6.38
N PHE A 111 17.02 -5.21 5.88
CA PHE A 111 15.77 -5.31 6.63
C PHE A 111 15.07 -6.66 6.43
N GLU A 112 14.23 -7.05 7.38
CA GLU A 112 13.36 -8.20 7.20
C GLU A 112 12.42 -7.94 6.03
N LEU A 113 12.32 -8.91 5.11
CA LEU A 113 11.63 -8.79 3.82
C LEU A 113 10.19 -8.28 3.97
N THR A 114 9.41 -8.90 4.88
CA THR A 114 7.99 -8.57 5.05
C THR A 114 7.80 -7.16 5.61
N PHE A 115 8.68 -6.77 6.53
CA PHE A 115 8.65 -5.44 7.14
C PHE A 115 9.01 -4.36 6.12
N GLN A 116 10.01 -4.61 5.28
CA GLN A 116 10.39 -3.66 4.24
C GLN A 116 9.30 -3.52 3.18
N VAL A 117 8.84 -4.62 2.59
CA VAL A 117 7.87 -4.57 1.49
C VAL A 117 6.51 -4.05 1.93
N ASN A 118 6.03 -4.46 3.12
CA ASN A 118 4.67 -4.13 3.56
C ASN A 118 4.58 -2.81 4.33
N TYR A 119 5.71 -2.26 4.81
CA TYR A 119 5.70 -1.06 5.64
C TYR A 119 6.68 0.01 5.18
N LEU A 120 8.01 -0.27 5.13
CA LEU A 120 8.99 0.78 4.83
C LEU A 120 8.83 1.34 3.42
N ALA A 121 8.63 0.49 2.42
CA ALA A 121 8.46 0.91 1.04
C ALA A 121 7.17 1.75 0.83
N PRO A 122 5.97 1.31 1.26
CA PRO A 122 4.76 2.14 1.13
C PRO A 122 4.83 3.42 1.97
N GLN A 123 5.47 3.41 3.16
CA GLN A 123 5.70 4.63 3.94
C GLN A 123 6.53 5.63 3.13
N ARG A 124 7.66 5.18 2.58
CA ARG A 124 8.60 6.01 1.82
C ARG A 124 7.96 6.62 0.57
N LEU A 125 7.26 5.78 -0.20
CA LEU A 125 6.51 6.23 -1.37
C LEU A 125 5.41 7.24 -1.00
N THR A 126 4.64 6.95 0.04
CA THR A 126 3.55 7.83 0.50
C THR A 126 4.09 9.19 0.92
N MET A 127 5.15 9.21 1.75
CA MET A 127 5.74 10.46 2.23
C MET A 127 6.23 11.36 1.10
N ALA A 128 6.78 10.78 0.04
CA ALA A 128 7.23 11.55 -1.13
C ALA A 128 6.09 12.14 -1.97
N LEU A 129 4.87 11.59 -1.85
CA LEU A 129 3.70 12.01 -2.63
C LEU A 129 2.69 12.85 -1.82
N THR A 130 3.00 13.15 -0.54
CA THR A 130 2.08 13.90 0.35
C THR A 130 1.67 15.26 -0.20
N ASP A 131 2.57 15.99 -0.85
CA ASP A 131 2.27 17.32 -1.40
C ASP A 131 1.29 17.22 -2.58
N ALA A 132 1.48 16.27 -3.49
CA ALA A 132 0.59 16.03 -4.61
C ALA A 132 -0.80 15.56 -4.15
N LEU A 133 -0.84 14.69 -3.12
CA LEU A 133 -2.09 14.24 -2.50
C LEU A 133 -2.81 15.39 -1.80
N ALA A 134 -2.09 16.21 -1.02
CA ALA A 134 -2.67 17.36 -0.34
C ALA A 134 -3.24 18.40 -1.33
N ALA A 135 -2.53 18.64 -2.43
CA ALA A 135 -2.96 19.58 -3.47
C ALA A 135 -4.28 19.15 -4.16
N ALA A 136 -4.57 17.85 -4.22
CA ALA A 136 -5.81 17.31 -4.78
C ALA A 136 -6.91 17.07 -3.72
N HIS A 137 -6.70 17.39 -2.44
CA HIS A 137 -7.52 16.87 -1.33
C HIS A 137 -7.65 15.34 -1.38
N GLY A 138 -6.55 14.69 -1.73
CA GLY A 138 -6.48 13.29 -2.08
C GLY A 138 -6.52 12.35 -0.88
N ARG A 139 -6.58 11.06 -1.19
CA ARG A 139 -6.74 10.01 -0.18
C ARG A 139 -5.68 8.94 -0.31
N VAL A 140 -5.09 8.55 0.82
CA VAL A 140 -4.23 7.37 0.96
C VAL A 140 -5.03 6.24 1.58
N VAL A 141 -5.08 5.09 0.90
CA VAL A 141 -5.67 3.87 1.45
C VAL A 141 -4.59 2.81 1.59
N ASN A 142 -4.24 2.50 2.83
CA ASN A 142 -3.28 1.47 3.17
C ASN A 142 -3.98 0.14 3.40
N VAL A 143 -3.72 -0.85 2.54
CA VAL A 143 -4.29 -2.20 2.68
C VAL A 143 -3.55 -2.93 3.80
N THR A 144 -4.24 -3.09 4.91
CA THR A 144 -3.74 -3.78 6.11
C THR A 144 -4.44 -5.13 6.31
N SER A 145 -4.44 -5.66 7.51
CA SER A 145 -5.09 -6.93 7.88
C SER A 145 -5.58 -6.87 9.31
N LYS A 146 -6.66 -7.59 9.63
CA LYS A 146 -7.08 -7.81 11.03
C LYS A 146 -5.99 -8.45 11.88
N MET A 147 -5.01 -9.11 11.26
CA MET A 147 -3.85 -9.68 11.97
C MET A 147 -3.00 -8.63 12.69
N HIS A 148 -3.08 -7.34 12.31
CA HIS A 148 -2.37 -6.26 13.00
C HIS A 148 -2.73 -6.17 14.50
N VAL A 149 -3.93 -6.63 14.88
CA VAL A 149 -4.38 -6.62 16.29
C VAL A 149 -3.50 -7.50 17.17
N GLY A 150 -3.02 -8.64 16.64
CA GLY A 150 -2.07 -9.53 17.32
C GLY A 150 -0.60 -9.16 17.10
N GLY A 151 -0.32 -8.09 16.35
CA GLY A 151 1.04 -7.65 16.06
C GLY A 151 1.72 -6.96 17.26
N ASN A 152 3.04 -6.97 17.25
CA ASN A 152 3.88 -6.22 18.17
C ASN A 152 5.10 -5.66 17.44
N ILE A 153 5.53 -4.45 17.81
CA ILE A 153 6.76 -3.83 17.27
C ILE A 153 7.91 -4.13 18.22
N ASP A 154 8.76 -5.07 17.82
CA ASP A 154 9.93 -5.44 18.60
C ASP A 154 11.13 -4.56 18.22
N TYR A 155 11.25 -3.41 18.87
CA TYR A 155 12.33 -2.45 18.62
C TYR A 155 13.74 -2.98 18.96
N SER A 156 13.84 -4.10 19.69
CA SER A 156 15.13 -4.72 20.00
C SER A 156 15.63 -5.65 18.89
N ASP A 157 14.71 -6.09 18.00
CA ASP A 157 14.99 -7.05 16.92
C ASP A 157 13.96 -6.91 15.77
N LEU A 158 13.80 -5.68 15.25
CA LEU A 158 12.85 -5.39 14.16
C LEU A 158 13.16 -6.20 12.91
N ASP A 159 14.44 -6.41 12.62
CA ASP A 159 14.91 -7.20 11.49
C ASP A 159 14.83 -8.71 11.74
N ARG A 160 14.35 -9.13 12.91
CA ARG A 160 14.19 -10.54 13.28
C ARG A 160 15.44 -11.40 13.03
N LYS A 161 16.61 -10.84 13.34
CA LYS A 161 17.90 -11.53 13.25
C LYS A 161 18.07 -12.60 14.32
N ARG A 162 17.36 -12.43 15.43
CA ARG A 162 17.39 -13.29 16.63
C ARG A 162 16.01 -13.87 16.93
N GLY A 163 15.94 -14.82 17.85
CA GLY A 163 14.67 -15.37 18.33
C GLY A 163 13.96 -16.31 17.35
N VAL A 164 12.72 -16.64 17.67
CA VAL A 164 11.88 -17.53 16.86
C VAL A 164 11.35 -16.79 15.64
N PHE A 165 11.55 -17.38 14.47
CA PHE A 165 10.98 -16.88 13.24
C PHE A 165 9.59 -17.47 13.01
N THR A 166 8.60 -16.61 12.81
CA THR A 166 7.24 -17.02 12.45
C THR A 166 6.68 -16.06 11.40
N PRO A 167 6.44 -16.51 10.14
CA PRO A 167 5.92 -15.65 9.08
C PRO A 167 4.68 -14.85 9.48
N THR A 168 3.75 -15.49 10.18
CA THR A 168 2.53 -14.86 10.68
C THR A 168 2.80 -13.68 11.63
N VAL A 169 3.79 -13.81 12.54
CA VAL A 169 4.17 -12.73 13.47
C VAL A 169 4.80 -11.56 12.72
N LEU A 170 5.65 -11.83 11.73
CA LEU A 170 6.26 -10.80 10.90
C LEU A 170 5.22 -10.06 10.06
N TYR A 171 4.31 -10.80 9.45
CA TYR A 171 3.20 -10.21 8.72
C TYR A 171 2.34 -9.33 9.63
N ALA A 172 1.95 -9.82 10.80
CA ALA A 172 1.18 -9.05 11.79
C ALA A 172 1.94 -7.79 12.24
N GLN A 173 3.26 -7.88 12.49
CA GLN A 173 4.13 -6.73 12.81
C GLN A 173 4.12 -5.70 11.67
N SER A 174 4.29 -6.11 10.42
CA SER A 174 4.32 -5.21 9.25
C SER A 174 2.99 -4.50 9.05
N LYS A 175 1.86 -5.22 9.20
CA LYS A 175 0.52 -4.63 9.06
C LYS A 175 0.15 -3.73 10.25
N LEU A 176 0.66 -4.02 11.46
CA LEU A 176 0.56 -3.11 12.59
C LEU A 176 1.33 -1.82 12.34
N ALA A 177 2.58 -1.90 11.86
CA ALA A 177 3.39 -0.74 11.54
C ALA A 177 2.72 0.15 10.48
N LEU A 178 2.16 -0.46 9.42
CA LEU A 178 1.43 0.28 8.38
C LEU A 178 0.16 0.97 8.92
N THR A 179 -0.59 0.31 9.82
CA THR A 179 -1.77 0.90 10.48
C THR A 179 -1.37 2.05 11.42
N MET A 180 -0.26 1.90 12.16
CA MET A 180 0.31 2.97 13.00
C MET A 180 0.76 4.16 12.15
N PHE A 181 1.40 3.93 11.02
CA PHE A 181 1.80 4.96 10.06
C PHE A 181 0.60 5.72 9.53
N THR A 182 -0.46 5.02 9.12
CA THR A 182 -1.72 5.65 8.64
C THR A 182 -2.26 6.65 9.66
N ARG A 183 -2.32 6.25 10.93
CA ARG A 183 -2.79 7.13 12.01
C ARG A 183 -1.85 8.32 12.24
N SER A 184 -0.54 8.11 12.16
CA SER A 184 0.44 9.20 12.27
C SER A 184 0.31 10.18 11.11
N LEU A 185 0.17 9.69 9.88
CA LEU A 185 0.01 10.51 8.68
C LEU A 185 -1.21 11.43 8.78
N ALA A 186 -2.34 10.91 9.27
CA ALA A 186 -3.54 11.71 9.51
C ALA A 186 -3.34 12.80 10.58
N GLU A 187 -2.52 12.56 11.61
CA GLU A 187 -2.30 13.52 12.69
C GLU A 187 -1.21 14.56 12.38
N THR A 188 -0.22 14.22 11.56
CA THR A 188 0.99 15.03 11.34
C THR A 188 1.27 15.36 9.88
N GLY A 189 0.51 14.79 8.94
CA GLY A 189 0.62 15.07 7.51
C GLY A 189 0.11 16.45 7.11
N PRO A 190 0.33 16.86 5.86
CA PRO A 190 -0.16 18.14 5.37
C PRO A 190 -1.70 18.18 5.38
N GLY A 191 -2.27 19.37 5.66
CA GLY A 191 -3.71 19.59 5.55
C GLY A 191 -4.21 19.33 4.11
N GLY A 192 -5.43 18.82 4.00
CA GLY A 192 -6.02 18.44 2.70
C GLY A 192 -5.85 16.96 2.33
N LEU A 193 -4.87 16.27 2.93
CA LEU A 193 -4.69 14.84 2.76
C LEU A 193 -5.55 14.06 3.77
N THR A 194 -6.19 12.98 3.32
CA THR A 194 -6.88 12.01 4.17
C THR A 194 -6.20 10.63 4.06
N ALA A 195 -5.95 9.97 5.19
CA ALA A 195 -5.35 8.64 5.21
C ALA A 195 -6.22 7.64 5.99
N VAL A 196 -6.47 6.47 5.41
CA VAL A 196 -7.18 5.38 6.09
C VAL A 196 -6.44 4.05 5.92
N SER A 197 -6.64 3.15 6.85
CA SER A 197 -6.18 1.76 6.75
C SER A 197 -7.37 0.82 6.68
N VAL A 198 -7.27 -0.23 5.86
CA VAL A 198 -8.39 -1.15 5.62
C VAL A 198 -7.95 -2.61 5.64
N HIS A 199 -8.73 -3.44 6.32
CA HIS A 199 -8.82 -4.87 6.06
C HIS A 199 -10.04 -5.09 5.18
N PRO A 200 -9.86 -5.29 3.84
CA PRO A 200 -10.97 -5.20 2.91
C PRO A 200 -11.92 -6.41 2.99
N ALA A 201 -11.41 -7.59 3.26
CA ALA A 201 -12.15 -8.82 3.55
C ALA A 201 -11.19 -9.94 3.96
N ASP A 202 -11.73 -11.05 4.43
CA ASP A 202 -10.98 -12.30 4.61
C ASP A 202 -10.78 -12.97 3.25
N PHE A 203 -9.66 -12.68 2.61
CA PHE A 203 -9.18 -13.43 1.45
C PHE A 203 -7.83 -14.04 1.79
N GLU A 204 -7.60 -15.25 1.29
CA GLU A 204 -6.29 -15.88 1.47
C GLU A 204 -5.25 -15.09 0.65
N ILE A 205 -4.32 -14.45 1.37
CA ILE A 205 -3.07 -13.99 0.78
C ILE A 205 -2.37 -15.27 0.34
N ASP A 206 -2.16 -15.43 -0.97
CA ASP A 206 -1.69 -16.63 -1.62
C ASP A 206 -0.71 -17.46 -0.76
N MET A 207 -1.27 -18.41 -0.03
CA MET A 207 -0.58 -19.64 0.30
C MET A 207 -0.59 -20.50 -0.97
N PRO A 208 0.48 -21.19 -1.36
CA PRO A 208 0.70 -21.71 -2.73
C PRO A 208 -0.26 -22.79 -3.24
N ARG A 209 -1.46 -22.92 -2.70
CA ARG A 209 -2.40 -24.00 -3.01
C ARG A 209 -3.80 -23.48 -3.33
N GLN A 210 -4.10 -23.33 -4.60
CA GLN A 210 -5.42 -23.31 -5.28
C GLN A 210 -5.69 -22.06 -6.14
N ARG A 211 -5.44 -22.23 -7.44
CA ARG A 211 -5.56 -21.16 -8.45
C ARG A 211 -6.94 -20.98 -9.11
N SER A 212 -7.97 -21.74 -8.81
CA SER A 212 -9.14 -21.83 -9.69
C SER A 212 -10.49 -21.29 -9.18
N HIS A 213 -10.60 -20.83 -7.92
CA HIS A 213 -11.84 -20.21 -7.40
C HIS A 213 -11.66 -18.75 -6.97
N ALA A 214 -10.53 -18.18 -7.24
CA ALA A 214 -9.98 -17.04 -6.51
C ALA A 214 -10.27 -15.68 -7.16
N GLU A 215 -10.65 -15.59 -8.43
CA GLU A 215 -10.90 -14.28 -9.08
C GLU A 215 -12.22 -13.67 -8.63
N ALA A 216 -13.30 -14.46 -8.57
CA ALA A 216 -14.60 -13.99 -8.08
C ALA A 216 -14.61 -13.56 -6.60
N LEU A 217 -13.64 -14.04 -5.80
CA LEU A 217 -13.51 -13.69 -4.38
C LEU A 217 -12.83 -12.33 -4.13
N LEU A 218 -12.33 -11.65 -5.16
CA LEU A 218 -11.62 -10.38 -5.02
C LEU A 218 -12.44 -9.16 -5.44
N ASP A 219 -13.61 -9.35 -6.04
CA ASP A 219 -14.49 -8.25 -6.44
C ASP A 219 -14.97 -7.48 -5.21
N GLU A 220 -15.36 -8.17 -4.14
CA GLU A 220 -15.79 -7.55 -2.89
C GLU A 220 -14.66 -6.77 -2.21
N PRO A 221 -13.45 -7.33 -1.96
CA PRO A 221 -12.31 -6.58 -1.42
C PRO A 221 -11.93 -5.37 -2.26
N ALA A 222 -11.93 -5.49 -3.59
CA ALA A 222 -11.63 -4.38 -4.49
C ALA A 222 -12.70 -3.27 -4.42
N ALA A 223 -13.98 -3.65 -4.36
CA ALA A 223 -15.09 -2.72 -4.20
C ALA A 223 -15.01 -1.96 -2.86
N VAL A 224 -14.63 -2.64 -1.77
CA VAL A 224 -14.39 -2.01 -0.46
C VAL A 224 -13.29 -0.95 -0.56
N ILE A 225 -12.15 -1.28 -1.18
CA ILE A 225 -11.03 -0.33 -1.36
C ILE A 225 -11.50 0.87 -2.18
N ALA A 226 -12.18 0.65 -3.30
CA ALA A 226 -12.70 1.73 -4.15
C ALA A 226 -13.71 2.61 -3.40
N ALA A 227 -14.62 2.02 -2.63
CA ALA A 227 -15.59 2.75 -1.82
C ALA A 227 -14.92 3.65 -0.77
N LEU A 228 -13.87 3.18 -0.10
CA LEU A 228 -13.11 4.00 0.85
C LEU A 228 -12.27 5.09 0.15
N CYS A 229 -12.01 4.96 -1.14
CA CYS A 229 -11.34 5.97 -1.94
C CYS A 229 -12.32 7.01 -2.52
N ALA A 230 -13.60 6.69 -2.65
CA ALA A 230 -14.60 7.54 -3.31
C ALA A 230 -14.77 8.88 -2.54
N PRO A 231 -14.70 10.05 -3.22
CA PRO A 231 -14.76 11.35 -2.57
C PRO A 231 -16.09 11.63 -1.89
N GLU A 232 -17.18 11.06 -2.41
CA GLU A 232 -18.52 11.16 -1.85
C GLU A 232 -18.70 10.36 -0.55
N ASN A 233 -17.85 9.39 -0.29
CA ASN A 233 -17.91 8.59 0.92
C ASN A 233 -17.11 9.26 2.05
N ALA A 234 -17.81 9.66 3.11
CA ALA A 234 -17.16 10.18 4.29
C ALA A 234 -16.36 9.11 5.01
N VAL A 235 -15.10 9.40 5.31
CA VAL A 235 -14.22 8.53 6.10
C VAL A 235 -13.63 9.31 7.28
N VAL A 236 -13.30 8.60 8.34
CA VAL A 236 -12.57 9.16 9.49
C VAL A 236 -11.09 9.16 9.17
N ASP A 237 -10.47 10.33 9.15
CA ASP A 237 -9.03 10.45 8.92
C ASP A 237 -8.22 9.73 10.01
N GLY A 238 -7.26 8.91 9.57
CA GLY A 238 -6.54 7.98 10.45
C GLY A 238 -7.34 6.77 10.91
N GLY A 239 -8.56 6.55 10.35
CA GLY A 239 -9.44 5.43 10.68
C GLY A 239 -8.89 4.09 10.22
N TYR A 240 -9.25 3.05 10.97
CA TYR A 240 -9.09 1.66 10.56
C TYR A 240 -10.45 1.07 10.21
N TYR A 241 -10.55 0.40 9.07
CA TYR A 241 -11.78 -0.15 8.54
C TYR A 241 -11.70 -1.67 8.38
N VAL A 242 -12.80 -2.36 8.65
CA VAL A 242 -13.06 -3.75 8.28
C VAL A 242 -14.20 -3.75 7.28
N GLY A 243 -13.93 -4.13 6.06
CA GLY A 243 -14.84 -3.77 4.98
C GLY A 243 -14.98 -2.25 4.89
N THR A 244 -16.21 -1.75 4.82
CA THR A 244 -16.53 -0.31 4.85
C THR A 244 -16.84 0.22 6.25
N GLU A 245 -16.80 -0.63 7.28
CA GLU A 245 -17.16 -0.26 8.64
C GLU A 245 -15.95 0.24 9.43
N LEU A 246 -16.09 1.39 10.10
CA LEU A 246 -15.08 1.90 11.02
C LEU A 246 -14.92 0.94 12.21
N ALA A 247 -13.68 0.52 12.47
CA ALA A 247 -13.39 -0.47 13.50
C ALA A 247 -12.31 0.00 14.48
N TYR A 248 -12.16 -0.71 15.60
CA TYR A 248 -11.13 -0.41 16.58
C TYR A 248 -9.81 -1.07 16.19
N PRO A 249 -8.73 -0.29 15.98
CA PRO A 249 -7.40 -0.85 15.71
C PRO A 249 -6.73 -1.35 17.00
N ALA A 250 -5.59 -2.03 16.84
CA ALA A 250 -4.71 -2.43 17.94
C ALA A 250 -4.38 -1.25 18.87
N GLY A 251 -4.17 -1.54 20.15
CA GLY A 251 -3.86 -0.51 21.16
C GLY A 251 -2.65 0.36 20.84
N LEU A 252 -1.61 -0.21 20.21
CA LEU A 252 -0.42 0.52 19.77
C LEU A 252 -0.72 1.58 18.70
N VAL A 253 -1.71 1.35 17.84
CA VAL A 253 -2.15 2.35 16.84
C VAL A 253 -2.70 3.60 17.52
N ARG A 254 -3.39 3.48 18.65
CA ARG A 254 -3.95 4.58 19.43
C ARG A 254 -2.93 5.26 20.36
N ASN A 255 -1.78 4.63 20.59
CA ASN A 255 -0.73 5.13 21.48
C ASN A 255 0.22 6.06 20.71
N SER A 256 0.12 7.39 20.96
CA SER A 256 0.93 8.40 20.28
C SER A 256 2.44 8.23 20.51
N ARG A 257 2.86 7.82 21.72
CA ARG A 257 4.29 7.57 22.03
C ARG A 257 4.83 6.37 21.23
N ALA A 258 4.02 5.30 21.09
CA ALA A 258 4.42 4.16 20.30
C ALA A 258 4.55 4.53 18.82
N ARG A 259 3.63 5.32 18.28
CA ARG A 259 3.69 5.81 16.90
C ARG A 259 4.89 6.73 16.67
N ALA A 260 5.13 7.68 17.57
CA ALA A 260 6.29 8.57 17.50
C ALA A 260 7.62 7.80 17.52
N ARG A 261 7.72 6.74 18.36
CA ARG A 261 8.90 5.87 18.39
C ARG A 261 9.10 5.13 17.07
N LEU A 262 8.01 4.59 16.47
CA LEU A 262 8.10 3.93 15.18
C LEU A 262 8.53 4.92 14.08
N ALA A 263 7.97 6.12 14.06
CA ALA A 263 8.31 7.15 13.10
C ALA A 263 9.79 7.59 13.22
N SER A 264 10.28 7.82 14.45
CA SER A 264 11.69 8.15 14.68
C SER A 264 12.62 7.07 14.16
N TRP A 265 12.34 5.81 14.51
CA TRP A 265 13.13 4.67 14.05
C TRP A 265 13.09 4.54 12.51
N SER A 266 11.93 4.67 11.90
CA SER A 266 11.82 4.60 10.43
C SER A 266 12.62 5.74 9.76
N ASN A 267 12.58 6.95 10.30
CA ASN A 267 13.34 8.07 9.77
C ASN A 267 14.86 7.89 9.94
N GLU A 268 15.33 7.34 11.06
CA GLU A 268 16.76 7.03 11.29
C GLU A 268 17.27 6.03 10.24
N LEU A 269 16.47 5.03 9.89
CA LEU A 269 16.81 4.07 8.83
C LEU A 269 16.89 4.74 7.45
N LEU A 270 16.03 5.73 7.20
CA LEU A 270 15.98 6.46 5.93
C LEU A 270 17.23 7.35 5.72
N VAL A 271 17.90 7.74 6.80
CA VAL A 271 19.15 8.56 6.76
C VAL A 271 20.39 7.67 6.64
N ALA A 272 20.31 6.41 7.08
CA ALA A 272 21.45 5.47 7.11
C ALA A 272 21.58 4.59 5.84
N ALA A 273 20.59 4.56 4.97
CA ALA A 273 20.56 3.86 3.69
C ALA A 273 20.82 4.82 2.53
#